data_9b91acaebf3a8e6f50739dfd50f3e39d
#
_entry.id   9b91acaebf3a8e6f50739dfd50f3e39d
#
_cell.length_a   1.000
_cell.length_b   1.000
_cell.length_c   1.000
_cell.angle_alpha   90.00
_cell.angle_beta   90.00
_cell.angle_gamma   90.00
#
_symmetry.space_group_name_H-M   'P 1'
#
loop_
_entity.id
_entity.type
_entity.pdbx_description
1 polymer ?
#
loop_
_entity_poly.entity_id
_entity_poly.type
_entity_poly.pdbx_seq_one_letter_code
_entity_poly.pdbx_strand_id
1 'polypeptide(L)'
;CNMLKISFALIYGLLFFFGIHFFDSSSKQNNSSAIVKIDTLRNAGFWPGELQVKNFTSGDLTPSPACLAVAATGEVYVGVDKIGSLGKTPKKGYILKLIDKDHDGKVDVSTQFAMVDNPRGIISLGNKVYVLHTVFSPETGKASGMDLVVFEDKDNDGVADGPSSPLIEHISSVKFLQSRGTDHSTNGIRLGIDGWIYIAVGDFGFHDAVDRSGKKLTMLGGGIVRVRPDGTEMEVYTHGTRNIYDVAIDAYMNIFTRDNTNDGAGWNIRFSHHIQSGEYGYPLLF
;
A
#
# COMPACT_ATOMS: atom_id res chain seq x y z
N CYS A 1 -16.34 -7.51 35.12
CA CYS A 1 -16.39 -8.34 33.91
C CYS A 1 -17.36 -7.84 32.83
N ASN A 2 -18.29 -6.93 33.18
CA ASN A 2 -19.27 -6.39 32.22
C ASN A 2 -18.78 -5.15 31.43
N MET A 3 -17.77 -4.44 31.91
CA MET A 3 -17.23 -3.27 31.20
C MET A 3 -16.43 -3.63 29.93
N LEU A 4 -15.77 -4.80 29.93
CA LEU A 4 -14.98 -5.24 28.75
C LEU A 4 -15.87 -5.63 27.57
N LYS A 5 -17.08 -6.17 27.85
CA LYS A 5 -18.04 -6.54 26.78
C LYS A 5 -18.69 -5.32 26.11
N ILE A 6 -18.87 -4.21 26.84
CA ILE A 6 -19.46 -2.98 26.28
C ILE A 6 -18.47 -2.27 25.35
N SER A 7 -17.17 -2.26 25.69
CA SER A 7 -16.14 -1.69 24.84
C SER A 7 -15.96 -2.47 23.52
N PHE A 8 -16.06 -3.80 23.57
CA PHE A 8 -16.00 -4.63 22.37
C PHE A 8 -17.22 -4.45 21.46
N ALA A 9 -18.42 -4.28 22.01
CA ALA A 9 -19.63 -4.06 21.24
C ALA A 9 -19.64 -2.71 20.53
N LEU A 10 -19.05 -1.65 21.15
CA LEU A 10 -18.93 -0.32 20.53
C LEU A 10 -17.91 -0.31 19.36
N ILE A 11 -16.79 -1.01 19.51
CA ILE A 11 -15.78 -1.17 18.43
C ILE A 11 -16.37 -1.96 17.25
N TYR A 12 -17.13 -3.01 17.53
CA TYR A 12 -17.83 -3.78 16.50
C TYR A 12 -18.93 -2.97 15.79
N GLY A 13 -19.69 -2.18 16.54
CA GLY A 13 -20.74 -1.33 15.97
C GLY A 13 -20.19 -0.26 15.03
N LEU A 14 -19.03 0.31 15.34
CA LEU A 14 -18.42 1.35 14.50
C LEU A 14 -17.75 0.79 13.23
N LEU A 15 -17.11 -0.38 13.33
CA LEU A 15 -16.56 -1.07 12.16
C LEU A 15 -17.67 -1.58 11.23
N PHE A 16 -18.83 -1.96 11.77
CA PHE A 16 -19.99 -2.35 10.97
C PHE A 16 -20.66 -1.15 10.26
N PHE A 17 -20.67 0.04 10.89
CA PHE A 17 -21.20 1.24 10.25
C PHE A 17 -20.33 1.73 9.09
N PHE A 18 -19.00 1.57 9.17
CA PHE A 18 -18.10 1.86 8.06
C PHE A 18 -18.17 0.81 6.93
N GLY A 19 -18.42 -0.46 7.27
CA GLY A 19 -18.51 -1.55 6.29
C GLY A 19 -19.82 -1.57 5.51
N ILE A 20 -20.94 -1.15 6.11
CA ILE A 20 -22.27 -1.20 5.47
C ILE A 20 -22.42 -0.11 4.38
N HIS A 21 -21.76 1.04 4.51
CA HIS A 21 -21.81 2.07 3.47
C HIS A 21 -20.98 1.77 2.22
N PHE A 22 -20.10 0.75 2.27
CA PHE A 22 -19.29 0.36 1.11
C PHE A 22 -19.91 -0.74 0.24
N PHE A 23 -21.02 -1.37 0.64
CA PHE A 23 -21.58 -2.53 -0.05
C PHE A 23 -23.03 -2.40 -0.54
N ASP A 24 -23.65 -1.24 -0.42
CA ASP A 24 -25.01 -1.06 -0.99
C ASP A 24 -24.93 -0.48 -2.41
N SER A 25 -24.87 -1.38 -3.39
CA SER A 25 -24.81 -1.07 -4.81
C SER A 25 -26.17 -0.93 -5.47
N SER A 26 -27.25 -0.66 -4.75
CA SER A 26 -28.60 -0.60 -5.32
C SER A 26 -29.48 0.58 -4.90
N SER A 27 -28.93 1.73 -4.58
CA SER A 27 -29.74 2.94 -4.45
C SER A 27 -29.18 4.10 -5.26
N LYS A 28 -30.05 4.73 -6.03
CA LYS A 28 -29.78 5.89 -6.88
C LYS A 28 -28.83 6.88 -6.24
N GLN A 29 -27.71 7.14 -6.92
CA GLN A 29 -26.75 8.19 -6.59
C GLN A 29 -27.45 9.56 -6.42
N ASN A 30 -27.74 9.92 -5.18
CA ASN A 30 -27.73 11.32 -4.78
C ASN A 30 -26.29 11.61 -4.36
N ASN A 31 -25.56 12.33 -5.20
CA ASN A 31 -24.24 12.86 -4.95
C ASN A 31 -24.28 13.90 -3.81
N SER A 32 -24.47 13.44 -2.60
CA SER A 32 -23.98 14.15 -1.42
C SER A 32 -22.84 13.27 -0.87
N SER A 33 -21.60 13.60 -1.22
CA SER A 33 -20.44 13.10 -0.53
C SER A 33 -20.68 13.28 0.97
N ALA A 34 -20.90 12.18 1.68
CA ALA A 34 -20.94 12.18 3.13
C ALA A 34 -19.53 12.56 3.61
N ILE A 35 -19.27 13.85 3.71
CA ILE A 35 -18.12 14.38 4.45
C ILE A 35 -18.34 13.88 5.87
N VAL A 36 -17.64 12.82 6.27
CA VAL A 36 -17.53 12.46 7.67
C VAL A 36 -16.96 13.67 8.37
N LYS A 37 -17.82 14.39 9.10
CA LYS A 37 -17.37 15.58 9.83
C LYS A 37 -16.31 15.11 10.81
N ILE A 38 -15.10 15.62 10.67
CA ILE A 38 -13.97 15.33 11.58
C ILE A 38 -14.35 15.56 13.04
N ASP A 39 -15.24 16.52 13.30
CA ASP A 39 -15.83 16.76 14.62
C ASP A 39 -16.57 15.54 15.21
N THR A 40 -17.16 14.69 14.37
CA THR A 40 -17.82 13.46 14.84
C THR A 40 -16.80 12.44 15.35
N LEU A 41 -15.63 12.34 14.74
CA LEU A 41 -14.56 11.45 15.20
C LEU A 41 -13.92 11.96 16.50
N ARG A 42 -13.74 13.27 16.66
CA ARG A 42 -13.30 13.89 17.91
C ARG A 42 -14.24 13.58 19.07
N ASN A 43 -15.54 13.73 18.85
CA ASN A 43 -16.57 13.45 19.84
C ASN A 43 -16.67 11.96 20.18
N ALA A 44 -16.17 11.07 19.31
CA ALA A 44 -16.10 9.64 19.58
C ALA A 44 -14.86 9.22 20.43
N GLY A 45 -14.00 10.17 20.84
CA GLY A 45 -12.86 9.92 21.72
C GLY A 45 -11.70 9.13 21.09
N PHE A 46 -11.63 9.10 19.75
CA PHE A 46 -10.58 8.35 19.02
C PHE A 46 -9.25 9.12 18.88
N TRP A 47 -9.24 10.42 19.20
CA TRP A 47 -8.04 11.25 19.05
C TRP A 47 -7.57 11.78 20.40
N PRO A 48 -6.27 11.77 20.69
CA PRO A 48 -5.73 12.61 21.74
C PRO A 48 -6.12 14.07 21.50
N GLY A 49 -6.50 14.80 22.54
CA GLY A 49 -6.99 16.17 22.43
C GLY A 49 -6.00 17.15 21.80
N GLU A 50 -4.72 16.80 21.80
CA GLU A 50 -3.63 17.57 21.23
C GLU A 50 -3.50 17.39 19.70
N LEU A 51 -4.10 16.34 19.11
CA LEU A 51 -4.05 16.09 17.68
C LEU A 51 -5.16 16.82 16.94
N GLN A 52 -4.78 17.49 15.87
CA GLN A 52 -5.71 18.06 14.90
C GLN A 52 -5.73 17.21 13.64
N VAL A 53 -6.93 16.84 13.20
CA VAL A 53 -7.14 16.11 11.94
C VAL A 53 -7.76 17.05 10.92
N LYS A 54 -7.11 17.19 9.77
CA LYS A 54 -7.56 18.02 8.65
C LYS A 54 -7.57 17.22 7.36
N ASN A 55 -8.46 17.55 6.44
CA ASN A 55 -8.40 17.03 5.07
C ASN A 55 -7.27 17.75 4.32
N PHE A 56 -6.28 16.99 3.87
CA PHE A 56 -5.19 17.49 3.05
C PHE A 56 -5.61 17.69 1.58
N THR A 57 -6.45 16.80 1.07
CA THR A 57 -6.94 16.82 -0.31
C THR A 57 -8.42 16.41 -0.37
N SER A 58 -9.07 16.62 -1.52
CA SER A 58 -10.45 16.17 -1.76
C SER A 58 -10.51 14.78 -2.36
N GLY A 59 -11.63 14.09 -2.17
CA GLY A 59 -11.87 12.80 -2.83
C GLY A 59 -11.97 12.89 -4.35
N ASP A 60 -12.27 14.06 -4.90
CA ASP A 60 -12.29 14.28 -6.36
C ASP A 60 -10.87 14.36 -6.92
N LEU A 61 -9.94 14.96 -6.18
CA LEU A 61 -8.54 15.05 -6.58
C LEU A 61 -7.81 13.72 -6.41
N THR A 62 -8.06 13.02 -5.30
CA THR A 62 -7.43 11.72 -5.00
C THR A 62 -8.48 10.62 -4.82
N PRO A 63 -9.22 10.24 -5.89
CA PRO A 63 -10.19 9.16 -5.80
C PRO A 63 -9.49 7.83 -5.56
N SER A 64 -9.97 7.05 -4.59
CA SER A 64 -9.40 5.75 -4.21
C SER A 64 -7.88 5.77 -4.01
N PRO A 65 -7.35 6.56 -3.07
CA PRO A 65 -5.92 6.58 -2.78
C PRO A 65 -5.50 5.21 -2.24
N ALA A 66 -4.49 4.60 -2.86
CA ALA A 66 -4.03 3.25 -2.55
C ALA A 66 -2.74 3.23 -1.71
N CYS A 67 -1.85 4.18 -1.95
CA CYS A 67 -0.58 4.32 -1.24
C CYS A 67 -0.11 5.78 -1.27
N LEU A 68 0.78 6.14 -0.36
CA LEU A 68 1.37 7.46 -0.31
C LEU A 68 2.81 7.44 0.19
N ALA A 69 3.58 8.46 -0.19
CA ALA A 69 4.88 8.78 0.37
C ALA A 69 5.04 10.28 0.53
N VAL A 70 5.77 10.70 1.55
CA VAL A 70 6.15 12.10 1.76
C VAL A 70 7.62 12.25 1.40
N ALA A 71 7.93 13.19 0.52
CA ALA A 71 9.29 13.56 0.19
C ALA A 71 9.96 14.32 1.36
N ALA A 72 11.28 14.30 1.44
CA ALA A 72 12.02 15.04 2.45
C ALA A 72 11.79 16.56 2.37
N THR A 73 11.39 17.07 1.23
CA THR A 73 11.06 18.46 0.92
C THR A 73 9.61 18.84 1.19
N GLY A 74 8.77 17.86 1.61
CA GLY A 74 7.40 18.07 2.06
C GLY A 74 6.31 17.71 1.03
N GLU A 75 6.65 17.47 -0.23
CA GLU A 75 5.68 17.04 -1.23
C GLU A 75 5.12 15.65 -0.91
N VAL A 76 3.87 15.43 -1.23
CA VAL A 76 3.19 14.17 -1.02
C VAL A 76 2.91 13.48 -2.36
N TYR A 77 3.46 12.28 -2.55
CA TYR A 77 3.12 11.44 -3.68
C TYR A 77 1.97 10.51 -3.29
N VAL A 78 0.92 10.47 -4.11
CA VAL A 78 -0.27 9.62 -3.89
C VAL A 78 -0.49 8.71 -5.09
N GLY A 79 -0.47 7.42 -4.85
CA GLY A 79 -0.91 6.43 -5.83
C GLY A 79 -2.43 6.29 -5.81
N VAL A 80 -3.05 6.53 -6.95
CA VAL A 80 -4.50 6.45 -7.14
C VAL A 80 -4.84 5.26 -8.02
N ASP A 81 -5.84 4.47 -7.62
CA ASP A 81 -6.44 3.43 -8.45
C ASP A 81 -7.96 3.59 -8.48
N LYS A 82 -8.48 4.10 -9.58
CA LYS A 82 -9.90 4.45 -9.74
C LYS A 82 -10.89 3.30 -9.58
N ILE A 83 -10.43 2.06 -9.60
CA ILE A 83 -11.26 0.86 -9.48
C ILE A 83 -11.01 0.07 -8.19
N GLY A 84 -10.18 0.62 -7.29
CA GLY A 84 -9.81 -0.03 -6.03
C GLY A 84 -8.68 -1.04 -6.17
N SER A 85 -8.43 -1.81 -5.10
CA SER A 85 -7.18 -2.54 -4.88
C SER A 85 -7.03 -3.87 -5.63
N LEU A 86 -8.02 -4.32 -6.40
CA LEU A 86 -7.96 -5.67 -6.99
C LEU A 86 -7.07 -5.77 -8.24
N GLY A 87 -6.68 -4.65 -8.84
CA GLY A 87 -5.78 -4.65 -10.00
C GLY A 87 -6.27 -5.48 -11.19
N LYS A 88 -7.57 -5.40 -11.53
CA LYS A 88 -8.18 -6.22 -12.58
C LYS A 88 -8.39 -5.49 -13.91
N THR A 89 -8.18 -4.19 -13.95
CA THR A 89 -8.44 -3.38 -15.16
C THR A 89 -7.27 -2.42 -15.39
N PRO A 90 -6.64 -2.44 -16.57
CA PRO A 90 -5.54 -1.55 -16.92
C PRO A 90 -5.98 -0.10 -17.11
N LYS A 91 -5.02 0.83 -17.08
CA LYS A 91 -5.17 2.26 -17.37
C LYS A 91 -6.12 2.99 -16.41
N LYS A 92 -6.16 2.56 -15.15
CA LYS A 92 -6.98 3.16 -14.08
C LYS A 92 -6.17 3.78 -12.96
N GLY A 93 -4.88 3.49 -12.89
CA GLY A 93 -3.97 4.00 -11.87
C GLY A 93 -3.08 5.13 -12.38
N TYR A 94 -2.65 5.98 -11.47
CA TYR A 94 -1.66 7.03 -11.68
C TYR A 94 -1.07 7.48 -10.35
N ILE A 95 0.01 8.25 -10.43
CA ILE A 95 0.63 8.90 -9.27
C ILE A 95 0.46 10.41 -9.40
N LEU A 96 0.01 11.04 -8.32
CA LEU A 96 -0.01 12.49 -8.14
C LEU A 96 1.15 12.94 -7.27
N LYS A 97 1.78 14.07 -7.61
CA LYS A 97 2.63 14.89 -6.75
C LYS A 97 1.80 16.06 -6.25
N LEU A 98 1.64 16.17 -4.94
CA LEU A 98 0.82 17.17 -4.27
C LEU A 98 1.72 18.09 -3.44
N ILE A 99 1.52 19.38 -3.52
CA ILE A 99 2.32 20.39 -2.83
C ILE A 99 1.40 21.32 -2.06
N ASP A 100 1.70 21.48 -0.76
CA ASP A 100 1.17 22.51 0.13
C ASP A 100 2.23 23.61 0.21
N LYS A 101 2.01 24.75 -0.50
CA LYS A 101 3.01 25.81 -0.64
C LYS A 101 3.06 26.75 0.56
N ASP A 102 1.93 27.01 1.17
CA ASP A 102 1.78 27.96 2.28
C ASP A 102 1.75 27.30 3.65
N HIS A 103 1.85 25.94 3.67
CA HIS A 103 1.88 25.10 4.88
C HIS A 103 0.61 25.22 5.75
N ASP A 104 -0.56 25.45 5.12
CA ASP A 104 -1.84 25.50 5.81
C ASP A 104 -2.44 24.10 6.06
N GLY A 105 -1.82 23.05 5.52
CA GLY A 105 -2.24 21.66 5.59
C GLY A 105 -3.22 21.26 4.50
N LYS A 106 -3.25 22.00 3.37
CA LYS A 106 -4.03 21.68 2.19
C LYS A 106 -3.19 21.73 0.94
N VAL A 107 -3.64 21.01 -0.09
CA VAL A 107 -2.97 20.98 -1.39
C VAL A 107 -3.25 22.26 -2.17
N ASP A 108 -2.19 22.96 -2.58
CA ASP A 108 -2.23 24.11 -3.50
C ASP A 108 -1.95 23.70 -4.93
N VAL A 109 -1.04 22.73 -5.14
CA VAL A 109 -0.63 22.29 -6.47
C VAL A 109 -0.72 20.78 -6.57
N SER A 110 -1.26 20.31 -7.67
CA SER A 110 -1.37 18.91 -8.02
C SER A 110 -0.85 18.68 -9.42
N THR A 111 0.12 17.79 -9.58
CA THR A 111 0.68 17.37 -10.86
C THR A 111 0.52 15.86 -11.01
N GLN A 112 0.11 15.39 -12.19
CA GLN A 112 0.17 13.97 -12.49
C GLN A 112 1.62 13.58 -12.79
N PHE A 113 2.24 12.90 -11.85
CA PHE A 113 3.64 12.50 -11.91
C PHE A 113 3.89 11.40 -12.94
N ALA A 114 3.11 10.34 -12.90
CA ALA A 114 3.22 9.21 -13.83
C ALA A 114 1.91 8.43 -13.95
N MET A 115 1.71 7.76 -15.08
CA MET A 115 0.67 6.74 -15.25
C MET A 115 1.22 5.39 -14.79
N VAL A 116 0.56 4.78 -13.81
CA VAL A 116 0.97 3.50 -13.23
C VAL A 116 -0.25 2.72 -12.82
N ASP A 117 -0.42 1.52 -13.33
CA ASP A 117 -1.57 0.70 -13.01
C ASP A 117 -1.45 0.07 -11.61
N ASN A 118 -2.53 0.17 -10.83
CA ASN A 118 -2.68 -0.42 -9.51
C ASN A 118 -1.43 -0.20 -8.62
N PRO A 119 -1.04 1.07 -8.33
CA PRO A 119 0.06 1.36 -7.43
C PRO A 119 -0.24 0.84 -6.02
N ARG A 120 0.72 0.12 -5.42
CA ARG A 120 0.56 -0.55 -4.12
C ARG A 120 1.50 0.02 -3.05
N GLY A 121 2.60 0.59 -3.44
CA GLY A 121 3.57 1.21 -2.54
C GLY A 121 4.40 2.24 -3.26
N ILE A 122 4.77 3.32 -2.55
CA ILE A 122 5.61 4.42 -3.07
C ILE A 122 6.68 4.75 -2.05
N ILE A 123 7.89 5.06 -2.54
CA ILE A 123 8.95 5.72 -1.78
C ILE A 123 9.44 6.89 -2.61
N SER A 124 9.59 8.07 -2.00
CA SER A 124 10.26 9.24 -2.58
C SER A 124 11.65 9.38 -1.95
N LEU A 125 12.68 9.44 -2.79
CA LEU A 125 14.08 9.59 -2.37
C LEU A 125 14.85 10.50 -3.34
N GLY A 126 15.02 11.75 -2.96
CA GLY A 126 15.59 12.76 -3.84
C GLY A 126 14.72 12.95 -5.08
N ASN A 127 15.33 12.87 -6.26
CA ASN A 127 14.63 12.96 -7.56
C ASN A 127 14.08 11.60 -8.05
N LYS A 128 14.09 10.56 -7.20
CA LYS A 128 13.62 9.21 -7.54
C LYS A 128 12.33 8.87 -6.81
N VAL A 129 11.40 8.25 -7.54
CA VAL A 129 10.14 7.72 -7.00
C VAL A 129 10.07 6.24 -7.31
N TYR A 130 10.15 5.42 -6.26
CA TYR A 130 10.04 3.97 -6.33
C TYR A 130 8.58 3.58 -6.22
N VAL A 131 8.14 2.68 -7.08
CA VAL A 131 6.73 2.29 -7.14
C VAL A 131 6.60 0.79 -7.29
N LEU A 132 5.84 0.18 -6.40
CA LEU A 132 5.36 -1.18 -6.56
C LEU A 132 3.99 -1.14 -7.23
N HIS A 133 3.81 -1.85 -8.34
CA HIS A 133 2.59 -1.78 -9.12
C HIS A 133 2.28 -3.08 -9.88
N THR A 134 1.07 -3.17 -10.44
CA THR A 134 0.65 -4.28 -11.29
C THR A 134 1.00 -4.00 -12.74
N VAL A 135 1.55 -5.01 -13.42
CA VAL A 135 1.80 -5.00 -14.87
C VAL A 135 0.67 -5.72 -15.60
N PHE A 136 0.20 -5.14 -16.69
CA PHE A 136 -0.82 -5.73 -17.55
C PHE A 136 -0.25 -6.07 -18.93
N SER A 137 -0.61 -7.24 -19.46
CA SER A 137 -0.29 -7.61 -20.84
C SER A 137 -1.04 -6.70 -21.81
N PRO A 138 -0.37 -6.05 -22.75
CA PRO A 138 -1.01 -5.22 -23.76
C PRO A 138 -1.96 -6.03 -24.66
N GLU A 139 -1.64 -7.31 -24.93
CA GLU A 139 -2.39 -8.19 -25.83
C GLU A 139 -3.70 -8.67 -25.21
N THR A 140 -3.69 -8.96 -23.91
CA THR A 140 -4.83 -9.58 -23.23
C THR A 140 -5.59 -8.65 -22.31
N GLY A 141 -4.98 -7.52 -21.90
CA GLY A 141 -5.51 -6.61 -20.89
C GLY A 141 -5.61 -7.22 -19.49
N LYS A 142 -4.98 -8.38 -19.26
CA LYS A 142 -4.95 -9.06 -17.95
C LYS A 142 -3.66 -8.84 -17.23
N ALA A 143 -3.69 -8.91 -15.90
CA ALA A 143 -2.49 -8.82 -15.08
C ALA A 143 -1.48 -9.92 -15.50
N SER A 144 -0.25 -9.53 -15.75
CA SER A 144 0.87 -10.39 -16.16
C SER A 144 1.96 -10.49 -15.10
N GLY A 145 1.92 -9.65 -14.05
CA GLY A 145 2.89 -9.64 -12.96
C GLY A 145 2.70 -8.43 -12.06
N MET A 146 3.60 -8.31 -11.13
CA MET A 146 3.83 -7.07 -10.39
C MET A 146 5.32 -6.76 -10.45
N ASP A 147 5.66 -5.49 -10.52
CA ASP A 147 7.04 -5.03 -10.57
C ASP A 147 7.29 -3.95 -9.53
N LEU A 148 8.51 -3.93 -9.00
CA LEU A 148 9.06 -2.77 -8.32
C LEU A 148 9.89 -1.98 -9.32
N VAL A 149 9.53 -0.75 -9.56
CA VAL A 149 10.18 0.13 -10.53
C VAL A 149 10.63 1.45 -9.90
N VAL A 150 11.51 2.17 -10.59
CA VAL A 150 11.91 3.53 -10.23
C VAL A 150 11.67 4.48 -11.39
N PHE A 151 11.07 5.64 -11.09
CA PHE A 151 10.98 6.81 -11.96
C PHE A 151 11.99 7.85 -11.50
N GLU A 152 12.43 8.72 -12.41
CA GLU A 152 13.26 9.88 -12.09
C GLU A 152 12.57 11.17 -12.57
N ASP A 153 12.68 12.23 -11.77
CA ASP A 153 12.26 13.62 -12.07
C ASP A 153 13.53 14.47 -12.00
N LYS A 154 14.28 14.57 -13.12
CA LYS A 154 15.63 15.14 -13.15
C LYS A 154 15.63 16.66 -13.16
N ASP A 155 14.62 17.25 -13.77
CA ASP A 155 14.45 18.69 -13.86
C ASP A 155 13.55 19.26 -12.76
N ASN A 156 12.98 18.35 -11.92
CA ASN A 156 12.14 18.66 -10.77
C ASN A 156 10.86 19.45 -11.13
N ASP A 157 10.31 19.19 -12.32
CA ASP A 157 9.04 19.80 -12.76
C ASP A 157 7.80 19.09 -12.16
N GLY A 158 8.00 17.95 -11.54
CA GLY A 158 6.94 17.15 -10.91
C GLY A 158 6.33 16.11 -11.83
N VAL A 159 6.92 15.85 -12.98
CA VAL A 159 6.56 14.81 -13.93
C VAL A 159 7.76 13.87 -14.12
N ALA A 160 7.51 12.59 -14.26
CA ALA A 160 8.59 11.63 -14.49
C ALA A 160 9.25 11.83 -15.88
N ASP A 161 10.58 11.86 -15.92
CA ASP A 161 11.39 11.99 -17.14
C ASP A 161 11.53 10.67 -17.90
N GLY A 162 10.47 10.27 -18.56
CA GLY A 162 10.45 9.05 -19.37
C GLY A 162 9.92 7.80 -18.64
N PRO A 163 10.16 6.62 -19.20
CA PRO A 163 9.64 5.37 -18.64
C PRO A 163 10.34 4.99 -17.34
N SER A 164 9.65 4.25 -16.49
CA SER A 164 10.25 3.64 -15.30
C SER A 164 11.34 2.64 -15.66
N SER A 165 12.24 2.43 -14.72
CA SER A 165 13.31 1.43 -14.80
C SER A 165 13.03 0.31 -13.78
N PRO A 166 12.98 -0.98 -14.19
CA PRO A 166 12.66 -2.07 -13.28
C PRO A 166 13.79 -2.33 -12.28
N LEU A 167 13.42 -2.64 -11.04
CA LEU A 167 14.30 -3.09 -9.96
C LEU A 167 14.07 -4.55 -9.63
N ILE A 168 12.80 -4.97 -9.57
CA ILE A 168 12.37 -6.36 -9.43
C ILE A 168 11.23 -6.57 -10.41
N GLU A 169 11.31 -7.60 -11.23
CA GLU A 169 10.28 -7.98 -12.18
C GLU A 169 9.61 -9.31 -11.79
N HIS A 170 8.41 -9.52 -12.30
CA HIS A 170 7.66 -10.76 -12.17
C HIS A 170 7.33 -11.19 -10.74
N ILE A 171 7.16 -10.23 -9.84
CA ILE A 171 6.65 -10.49 -8.50
C ILE A 171 5.24 -11.07 -8.62
N SER A 172 4.93 -12.10 -7.85
CA SER A 172 3.62 -12.74 -7.77
C SER A 172 3.22 -13.66 -8.93
N SER A 173 2.48 -14.70 -8.59
CA SER A 173 1.95 -15.66 -9.57
C SER A 173 0.86 -15.04 -10.43
N VAL A 174 1.04 -15.05 -11.75
CA VAL A 174 0.04 -14.60 -12.75
C VAL A 174 -1.31 -15.28 -12.53
N LYS A 175 -1.30 -16.58 -12.18
CA LYS A 175 -2.52 -17.35 -11.88
C LYS A 175 -3.31 -16.73 -10.73
N PHE A 176 -2.66 -16.36 -9.65
CA PHE A 176 -3.32 -15.73 -8.51
C PHE A 176 -3.80 -14.31 -8.83
N LEU A 177 -2.97 -13.50 -9.48
CA LEU A 177 -3.34 -12.16 -9.89
C LEU A 177 -4.61 -12.14 -10.75
N GLN A 178 -4.70 -13.03 -11.74
CA GLN A 178 -5.85 -13.08 -12.64
C GLN A 178 -7.10 -13.63 -11.98
N SER A 179 -6.99 -14.65 -11.13
CA SER A 179 -8.14 -15.30 -10.51
C SER A 179 -8.68 -14.51 -9.31
N ARG A 180 -7.81 -13.98 -8.45
CA ARG A 180 -8.17 -13.37 -7.17
C ARG A 180 -7.91 -11.87 -7.09
N GLY A 181 -7.00 -11.32 -7.90
CA GLY A 181 -6.56 -9.95 -7.86
C GLY A 181 -5.27 -9.78 -7.05
N THR A 182 -4.92 -8.54 -6.73
CA THR A 182 -3.59 -8.17 -6.18
C THR A 182 -3.56 -7.98 -4.67
N ASP A 183 -4.70 -7.99 -4.00
CA ASP A 183 -4.85 -7.66 -2.58
C ASP A 183 -4.14 -8.61 -1.61
N HIS A 184 -3.84 -9.82 -2.01
CA HIS A 184 -3.05 -10.81 -1.27
C HIS A 184 -1.64 -11.02 -1.82
N SER A 185 -1.22 -10.21 -2.78
CA SER A 185 0.10 -10.28 -3.39
C SER A 185 1.11 -9.41 -2.62
N THR A 186 1.79 -8.54 -3.32
CA THR A 186 2.78 -7.63 -2.74
C THR A 186 2.16 -6.25 -2.56
N ASN A 187 2.38 -5.66 -1.41
CA ASN A 187 1.69 -4.45 -0.98
C ASN A 187 2.67 -3.29 -0.72
N GLY A 188 2.67 -2.70 0.48
CA GLY A 188 3.48 -1.53 0.79
C GLY A 188 4.99 -1.76 0.73
N ILE A 189 5.71 -0.67 0.52
CA ILE A 189 7.18 -0.62 0.53
C ILE A 189 7.65 0.49 1.45
N ARG A 190 8.77 0.27 2.17
CA ARG A 190 9.39 1.26 3.06
C ARG A 190 10.90 1.25 2.91
N LEU A 191 11.51 2.44 2.96
CA LEU A 191 12.95 2.58 3.02
C LEU A 191 13.39 2.59 4.50
N GLY A 192 14.26 1.66 4.86
CA GLY A 192 14.93 1.65 6.16
C GLY A 192 16.12 2.62 6.19
N ILE A 193 16.50 3.08 7.39
CA ILE A 193 17.69 3.92 7.58
C ILE A 193 18.99 3.15 7.28
N ASP A 194 18.94 1.83 7.19
CA ASP A 194 20.00 0.93 6.76
C ASP A 194 20.15 0.87 5.22
N GLY A 195 19.33 1.64 4.50
CA GLY A 195 19.38 1.76 3.05
C GLY A 195 18.76 0.60 2.28
N TRP A 196 17.93 -0.24 2.91
CA TRP A 196 17.16 -1.27 2.25
C TRP A 196 15.71 -0.82 2.00
N ILE A 197 15.14 -1.25 0.89
CA ILE A 197 13.70 -1.18 0.64
C ILE A 197 13.08 -2.47 1.15
N TYR A 198 12.20 -2.36 2.15
CA TYR A 198 11.42 -3.45 2.72
C TYR A 198 10.07 -3.53 2.04
N ILE A 199 9.67 -4.73 1.67
CA ILE A 199 8.49 -5.01 0.84
C ILE A 199 7.55 -5.92 1.63
N ALA A 200 6.31 -5.46 1.84
CA ALA A 200 5.26 -6.25 2.47
C ALA A 200 4.69 -7.26 1.46
N VAL A 201 4.78 -8.54 1.79
CA VAL A 201 4.33 -9.64 0.92
C VAL A 201 3.17 -10.37 1.57
N GLY A 202 2.05 -10.47 0.86
CA GLY A 202 0.89 -11.26 1.26
C GLY A 202 1.06 -12.75 0.99
N ASP A 203 0.06 -13.53 1.35
CA ASP A 203 0.09 -15.00 1.33
C ASP A 203 0.18 -15.61 -0.09
N PHE A 204 0.02 -14.82 -1.15
CA PHE A 204 0.34 -15.29 -2.52
C PHE A 204 1.85 -15.36 -2.79
N GLY A 205 2.68 -14.72 -1.97
CA GLY A 205 4.13 -14.82 -2.00
C GLY A 205 4.81 -14.16 -3.21
N PHE A 206 6.09 -14.42 -3.32
CA PHE A 206 6.95 -14.13 -4.47
C PHE A 206 7.12 -15.39 -5.32
N HIS A 207 6.94 -15.28 -6.63
CA HIS A 207 7.06 -16.42 -7.55
C HIS A 207 7.96 -16.07 -8.71
N ASP A 208 9.21 -16.57 -8.66
CA ASP A 208 10.22 -16.40 -9.69
C ASP A 208 10.57 -14.92 -9.98
N ALA A 209 10.42 -14.07 -8.96
CA ALA A 209 10.81 -12.67 -9.06
C ALA A 209 12.30 -12.55 -9.39
N VAL A 210 12.63 -11.59 -10.26
CA VAL A 210 14.00 -11.40 -10.75
C VAL A 210 14.45 -9.98 -10.40
N ASP A 211 15.54 -9.83 -9.66
CA ASP A 211 16.12 -8.53 -9.38
C ASP A 211 17.03 -8.04 -10.52
N ARG A 212 17.46 -6.79 -10.47
CA ARG A 212 18.29 -6.17 -11.52
C ARG A 212 19.63 -6.89 -11.75
N SER A 213 20.15 -7.61 -10.76
CA SER A 213 21.35 -8.44 -10.91
C SER A 213 21.10 -9.80 -11.59
N GLY A 214 19.84 -10.14 -11.83
CA GLY A 214 19.41 -11.43 -12.36
C GLY A 214 19.21 -12.49 -11.28
N LYS A 215 19.30 -12.14 -10.01
CA LYS A 215 19.01 -13.04 -8.89
C LYS A 215 17.51 -13.36 -8.86
N LYS A 216 17.20 -14.65 -8.81
CA LYS A 216 15.81 -15.12 -8.68
C LYS A 216 15.45 -15.39 -7.24
N LEU A 217 14.20 -15.12 -6.88
CA LEU A 217 13.66 -15.40 -5.57
C LEU A 217 12.22 -15.92 -5.67
N THR A 218 11.99 -17.04 -4.98
CA THR A 218 10.65 -17.57 -4.71
C THR A 218 10.47 -17.68 -3.20
N MET A 219 9.40 -17.08 -2.68
CA MET A 219 8.97 -17.22 -1.28
C MET A 219 7.48 -17.58 -1.30
N LEU A 220 7.14 -18.78 -0.88
CA LEU A 220 5.75 -19.21 -0.77
C LEU A 220 5.17 -18.69 0.55
N GLY A 221 3.96 -18.11 0.47
CA GLY A 221 3.33 -17.46 1.63
C GLY A 221 3.83 -16.04 1.88
N GLY A 222 3.28 -15.40 2.91
CA GLY A 222 3.57 -14.03 3.24
C GLY A 222 4.83 -13.84 4.10
N GLY A 223 5.34 -12.63 4.10
CA GLY A 223 6.54 -12.24 4.83
C GLY A 223 7.04 -10.87 4.42
N ILE A 224 8.30 -10.61 4.67
CA ILE A 224 8.99 -9.40 4.24
C ILE A 224 10.16 -9.80 3.35
N VAL A 225 10.21 -9.22 2.15
CA VAL A 225 11.37 -9.25 1.26
C VAL A 225 12.05 -7.89 1.31
N ARG A 226 13.35 -7.83 1.13
CA ARG A 226 14.06 -6.56 0.98
C ARG A 226 15.01 -6.58 -0.21
N VAL A 227 15.30 -5.40 -0.73
CA VAL A 227 16.16 -5.18 -1.90
C VAL A 227 16.91 -3.85 -1.73
N ARG A 228 18.08 -3.69 -2.34
CA ARG A 228 18.77 -2.40 -2.39
C ARG A 228 18.04 -1.44 -3.33
N PRO A 229 18.16 -0.10 -3.12
CA PRO A 229 17.55 0.90 -4.00
C PRO A 229 18.05 0.86 -5.46
N ASP A 230 19.20 0.23 -5.72
CA ASP A 230 19.70 -0.01 -7.06
C ASP A 230 19.10 -1.26 -7.73
N GLY A 231 18.27 -2.02 -7.00
CA GLY A 231 17.62 -3.23 -7.50
C GLY A 231 18.47 -4.49 -7.37
N THR A 232 19.45 -4.51 -6.49
CA THR A 232 20.32 -5.66 -6.25
C THR A 232 20.11 -6.29 -4.87
N GLU A 233 20.72 -7.43 -4.63
CA GLU A 233 20.77 -8.12 -3.33
C GLU A 233 19.38 -8.53 -2.78
N MET A 234 18.37 -8.74 -3.62
CA MET A 234 17.03 -9.14 -3.18
C MET A 234 17.08 -10.38 -2.27
N GLU A 235 16.46 -10.31 -1.08
CA GLU A 235 16.44 -11.44 -0.13
C GLU A 235 15.18 -11.47 0.73
N VAL A 236 14.86 -12.66 1.27
CA VAL A 236 13.81 -12.80 2.29
C VAL A 236 14.33 -12.27 3.63
N TYR A 237 13.60 -11.35 4.23
CA TYR A 237 13.89 -10.84 5.57
C TYR A 237 13.17 -11.65 6.64
N THR A 238 11.85 -11.90 6.47
CA THR A 238 11.05 -12.76 7.35
C THR A 238 10.02 -13.53 6.56
N HIS A 239 9.45 -14.57 7.17
CA HIS A 239 8.52 -15.49 6.54
C HIS A 239 7.36 -15.85 7.50
N GLY A 240 6.26 -16.39 6.97
CA GLY A 240 5.18 -16.96 7.78
C GLY A 240 4.14 -15.95 8.28
N THR A 241 3.95 -14.83 7.57
CA THR A 241 2.77 -13.98 7.74
C THR A 241 1.67 -14.35 6.75
N ARG A 242 0.45 -13.89 6.99
CA ARG A 242 -0.63 -14.03 6.02
C ARG A 242 -0.61 -12.87 5.02
N ASN A 243 -1.41 -11.85 5.23
CA ASN A 243 -1.56 -10.76 4.28
C ASN A 243 -1.24 -9.43 4.96
N ILE A 244 0.04 -9.07 4.94
CA ILE A 244 0.51 -7.76 5.41
C ILE A 244 0.40 -6.73 4.29
N TYR A 245 -0.08 -5.53 4.63
CA TYR A 245 -0.28 -4.45 3.66
C TYR A 245 0.83 -3.42 3.67
N ASP A 246 1.54 -3.29 4.77
CA ASP A 246 2.65 -2.33 4.89
C ASP A 246 3.61 -2.77 5.99
N VAL A 247 4.77 -2.13 6.02
CA VAL A 247 5.83 -2.31 7.00
C VAL A 247 6.03 -1.00 7.74
N ALA A 248 5.96 -1.03 9.07
CA ALA A 248 6.34 0.11 9.90
C ALA A 248 7.75 -0.11 10.44
N ILE A 249 8.62 0.89 10.29
CA ILE A 249 10.01 0.84 10.72
C ILE A 249 10.25 2.03 11.65
N ASP A 250 10.70 1.78 12.88
CA ASP A 250 11.06 2.84 13.81
C ASP A 250 12.51 3.31 13.64
N ALA A 251 12.90 4.33 14.40
CA ALA A 251 14.24 4.91 14.36
C ALA A 251 15.36 3.96 14.81
N TYR A 252 15.02 2.85 15.44
CA TYR A 252 15.94 1.80 15.90
C TYR A 252 15.96 0.57 15.02
N MET A 253 15.30 0.65 13.84
CA MET A 253 15.12 -0.47 12.91
C MET A 253 14.29 -1.63 13.47
N ASN A 254 13.43 -1.38 14.46
CA ASN A 254 12.38 -2.33 14.79
C ASN A 254 11.32 -2.31 13.70
N ILE A 255 10.99 -3.49 13.19
CA ILE A 255 10.06 -3.65 12.08
C ILE A 255 8.77 -4.28 12.59
N PHE A 256 7.67 -3.63 12.29
CA PHE A 256 6.34 -4.07 12.72
C PHE A 256 5.41 -4.22 11.53
N THR A 257 4.54 -5.22 11.61
CA THR A 257 3.43 -5.40 10.67
C THR A 257 2.15 -5.74 11.39
N ARG A 258 1.05 -5.53 10.70
CA ARG A 258 -0.27 -6.04 11.09
C ARG A 258 -0.79 -6.90 9.97
N ASP A 259 -1.17 -8.14 10.28
CA ASP A 259 -1.87 -9.01 9.35
C ASP A 259 -3.20 -9.53 9.93
N ASN A 260 -4.08 -9.98 9.04
CA ASN A 260 -5.24 -10.73 9.43
C ASN A 260 -4.93 -12.23 9.32
N THR A 261 -5.48 -13.02 10.26
CA THR A 261 -5.35 -14.48 10.27
C THR A 261 -6.71 -15.16 10.17
N ASN A 262 -7.63 -14.51 9.48
CA ASN A 262 -9.00 -14.98 9.40
C ASN A 262 -9.19 -15.97 8.24
N ASP A 263 -9.09 -17.25 8.56
CA ASP A 263 -9.32 -18.34 7.63
C ASP A 263 -10.53 -19.21 8.07
N GLY A 264 -11.60 -18.55 8.51
CA GLY A 264 -12.78 -19.26 9.01
C GLY A 264 -13.75 -18.37 9.75
N ALA A 265 -14.17 -18.78 10.94
CA ALA A 265 -15.24 -18.16 11.70
C ALA A 265 -14.76 -17.05 12.64
N GLY A 266 -14.00 -16.09 12.19
CA GLY A 266 -13.58 -14.95 13.02
C GLY A 266 -12.64 -14.00 12.29
N TRP A 267 -12.57 -12.75 12.78
CA TRP A 267 -11.67 -11.72 12.24
C TRP A 267 -10.56 -11.46 13.24
N ASN A 268 -9.55 -12.33 13.23
CA ASN A 268 -8.40 -12.17 14.09
C ASN A 268 -7.34 -11.29 13.41
N ILE A 269 -6.67 -10.50 14.22
CA ILE A 269 -5.60 -9.62 13.80
C ILE A 269 -4.37 -9.99 14.62
N ARG A 270 -3.24 -10.09 13.94
CA ARG A 270 -1.94 -10.26 14.55
C ARG A 270 -1.10 -9.02 14.35
N PHE A 271 -0.48 -8.53 15.41
CA PHE A 271 0.56 -7.51 15.36
C PHE A 271 1.89 -8.22 15.62
N SER A 272 2.84 -8.06 14.71
CA SER A 272 4.11 -8.77 14.76
C SER A 272 5.29 -7.81 14.77
N HIS A 273 6.26 -8.07 15.64
CA HIS A 273 7.59 -7.48 15.59
C HIS A 273 8.50 -8.44 14.83
N HIS A 274 9.12 -7.95 13.74
CA HIS A 274 9.90 -8.76 12.83
C HIS A 274 11.39 -8.72 13.15
N ILE A 275 11.97 -9.90 13.30
CA ILE A 275 13.42 -10.12 13.47
C ILE A 275 13.91 -10.84 12.21
N GLN A 276 15.06 -10.43 11.67
CA GLN A 276 15.63 -11.05 10.48
C GLN A 276 15.71 -12.58 10.63
N SER A 277 15.31 -13.29 9.58
CA SER A 277 15.16 -14.74 9.53
C SER A 277 14.05 -15.31 10.42
N GLY A 278 13.18 -14.46 10.98
CA GLY A 278 12.05 -14.90 11.81
C GLY A 278 10.98 -15.61 10.98
N GLU A 279 10.40 -16.68 11.58
CA GLU A 279 9.26 -17.42 11.06
C GLU A 279 8.04 -17.17 11.95
N TYR A 280 6.93 -16.72 11.34
CA TYR A 280 5.74 -16.25 12.06
C TYR A 280 4.56 -17.23 12.03
N GLY A 281 4.79 -18.44 11.50
CA GLY A 281 3.94 -19.61 11.69
C GLY A 281 2.61 -19.61 10.96
N TYR A 282 2.37 -18.70 10.01
CA TYR A 282 1.20 -18.81 9.14
C TYR A 282 1.45 -19.93 8.13
N PRO A 283 0.54 -20.92 8.01
CA PRO A 283 0.79 -22.08 7.17
C PRO A 283 0.91 -21.72 5.70
N LEU A 284 1.82 -22.41 5.03
CA LEU A 284 1.95 -22.37 3.58
C LEU A 284 0.77 -23.12 2.95
N LEU A 285 0.13 -22.49 2.01
CA LEU A 285 -0.93 -23.03 1.16
C LEU A 285 -2.31 -23.16 1.83
N PHE A 286 -3.20 -22.32 1.40
CA PHE A 286 -4.63 -22.57 1.35
C PHE A 286 -5.11 -22.66 -0.09
#